data_51b765cf48f632c805dd0d36df796474
#
_entry.id   51b765cf48f632c805dd0d36df796474
#
_cell.length_a   1.000
_cell.length_b   1.000
_cell.length_c   1.000
_cell.angle_alpha   90.00
_cell.angle_beta   90.00
_cell.angle_gamma   90.00
#
_symmetry.space_group_name_H-M   'P 1'
#
loop_
_entity.id
_entity.type
_entity.pdbx_description
1 polymer ?
#
loop_
_entity_poly.entity_id
_entity_poly.type
_entity_poly.pdbx_seq_one_letter_code
_entity_poly.pdbx_strand_id
1 'polypeptide(L)'
;PNGWVQQLNFVVFGLLTIAFAVGLHRGLRPARAGIVGPALLIVSGVGALGAAIFPLREDTAGVTYDPGGHAVTGAAFFLTSAVGLVVVSRRLARDPKWRDIATYTLAAGMVALAGSIAMRVLAVPDDAPLHDWAGLVQRVLVLAVLFPCRIVLSLRLLKITRARR
;
A
#
# COMPACT_ATOMS: atom_id res chain seq x y z
N PRO A 1 24.44 0.41 -8.33
CA PRO A 1 24.40 0.88 -9.72
C PRO A 1 22.99 1.10 -10.25
N ASN A 2 21.94 0.41 -9.72
CA ASN A 2 20.57 0.43 -10.26
C ASN A 2 19.53 1.09 -9.36
N GLY A 3 19.94 1.97 -8.44
CA GLY A 3 19.02 2.66 -7.51
C GLY A 3 17.93 3.47 -8.20
N TRP A 4 18.21 4.04 -9.38
CA TRP A 4 17.22 4.78 -10.18
C TRP A 4 16.03 3.91 -10.63
N VAL A 5 16.24 2.60 -10.87
CA VAL A 5 15.17 1.67 -11.23
C VAL A 5 14.18 1.54 -10.06
N GLN A 6 14.70 1.43 -8.84
CA GLN A 6 13.87 1.36 -7.64
C GLN A 6 13.11 2.67 -7.41
N GLN A 7 13.74 3.82 -7.62
CA GLN A 7 13.07 5.11 -7.54
C GLN A 7 11.93 5.22 -8.56
N LEU A 8 12.20 4.82 -9.82
CA LEU A 8 11.18 4.80 -10.87
C LEU A 8 10.00 3.88 -10.49
N ASN A 9 10.28 2.71 -9.93
CA ASN A 9 9.25 1.80 -9.44
C ASN A 9 8.38 2.46 -8.36
N PHE A 10 8.96 3.19 -7.41
CA PHE A 10 8.20 3.91 -6.38
C PHE A 10 7.36 5.02 -6.97
N VAL A 11 7.88 5.77 -7.97
CA VAL A 11 7.11 6.81 -8.66
C VAL A 11 5.90 6.22 -9.38
N VAL A 12 6.13 5.23 -10.24
CA VAL A 12 5.05 4.59 -11.02
C VAL A 12 4.02 3.97 -10.08
N PHE A 13 4.48 3.26 -9.06
CA PHE A 13 3.60 2.62 -8.09
C PHE A 13 2.80 3.61 -7.27
N GLY A 14 3.40 4.72 -6.83
CA GLY A 14 2.74 5.79 -6.10
C GLY A 14 1.63 6.44 -6.94
N LEU A 15 1.94 6.79 -8.20
CA LEU A 15 0.96 7.38 -9.13
C LEU A 15 -0.20 6.42 -9.42
N LEU A 16 0.09 5.14 -9.68
CA LEU A 16 -0.94 4.12 -9.91
C LEU A 16 -1.82 3.91 -8.67
N THR A 17 -1.23 3.98 -7.46
CA THR A 17 -1.99 3.89 -6.21
C THR A 17 -2.94 5.07 -6.04
N ILE A 18 -2.50 6.29 -6.35
CA ILE A 18 -3.36 7.48 -6.31
C ILE A 18 -4.48 7.38 -7.35
N ALA A 19 -4.15 7.01 -8.58
CA ALA A 19 -5.14 6.83 -9.64
C ALA A 19 -6.19 5.77 -9.27
N PHE A 20 -5.75 4.62 -8.72
CA PHE A 20 -6.62 3.58 -8.19
C PHE A 20 -7.55 4.11 -7.09
N ALA A 21 -7.02 4.83 -6.10
CA ALA A 21 -7.80 5.38 -4.99
C ALA A 21 -8.87 6.37 -5.46
N VAL A 22 -8.53 7.24 -6.43
CA VAL A 22 -9.48 8.16 -7.07
C VAL A 22 -10.56 7.39 -7.84
N GLY A 23 -10.16 6.39 -8.62
CA GLY A 23 -11.09 5.52 -9.35
C GLY A 23 -12.04 4.78 -8.41
N LEU A 24 -11.51 4.21 -7.33
CA LEU A 24 -12.29 3.52 -6.31
C LEU A 24 -13.27 4.47 -5.62
N HIS A 25 -12.84 5.67 -5.25
CA HIS A 25 -13.73 6.70 -4.69
C HIS A 25 -14.90 7.02 -5.62
N ARG A 26 -14.62 7.20 -6.92
CA ARG A 26 -15.65 7.47 -7.93
C ARG A 26 -16.59 6.26 -8.14
N GLY A 27 -16.06 5.04 -8.10
CA GLY A 27 -16.84 3.80 -8.29
C GLY A 27 -17.75 3.47 -7.12
N LEU A 28 -17.38 3.88 -5.92
CA LEU A 28 -18.13 3.63 -4.68
C LEU A 28 -19.18 4.71 -4.33
N ARG A 29 -19.53 5.62 -5.24
CA ARG A 29 -20.53 6.67 -4.98
C ARG A 29 -21.95 6.10 -4.85
N PRO A 30 -22.86 6.73 -4.03
CA PRO A 30 -22.79 8.04 -3.37
C PRO A 30 -22.91 7.98 -1.85
N ALA A 31 -21.85 7.97 -1.05
CA ALA A 31 -21.99 8.18 0.38
C ALA A 31 -20.80 9.00 0.91
N ARG A 32 -21.12 10.13 1.59
CA ARG A 32 -20.12 11.02 2.21
C ARG A 32 -19.18 10.28 3.17
N ALA A 33 -19.66 9.24 3.87
CA ALA A 33 -18.87 8.40 4.77
C ALA A 33 -17.79 7.54 4.07
N GLY A 34 -17.72 7.56 2.74
CA GLY A 34 -16.81 6.71 1.97
C GLY A 34 -15.50 7.34 1.51
N ILE A 35 -15.18 8.56 1.94
CA ILE A 35 -13.96 9.25 1.50
C ILE A 35 -12.71 8.76 2.25
N VAL A 36 -12.86 8.35 3.52
CA VAL A 36 -11.72 8.06 4.42
C VAL A 36 -10.82 6.94 3.87
N GLY A 37 -11.39 5.83 3.44
CA GLY A 37 -10.61 4.71 2.88
C GLY A 37 -9.81 5.11 1.63
N PRO A 38 -10.46 5.67 0.58
CA PRO A 38 -9.74 6.21 -0.58
C PRO A 38 -8.72 7.29 -0.25
N ALA A 39 -9.01 8.19 0.70
CA ALA A 39 -8.05 9.20 1.14
C ALA A 39 -6.79 8.59 1.77
N LEU A 40 -6.94 7.57 2.63
CA LEU A 40 -5.81 6.82 3.19
C LEU A 40 -4.99 6.14 2.09
N LEU A 41 -5.64 5.58 1.05
CA LEU A 41 -4.94 5.01 -0.09
C LEU A 41 -4.21 6.08 -0.94
N ILE A 42 -4.72 7.31 -1.01
CA ILE A 42 -3.99 8.43 -1.62
C ILE A 42 -2.74 8.76 -0.79
N VAL A 43 -2.88 8.87 0.53
CA VAL A 43 -1.72 9.10 1.43
C VAL A 43 -0.68 7.98 1.28
N SER A 44 -1.12 6.72 1.13
CA SER A 44 -0.22 5.62 0.81
C SER A 44 0.53 5.84 -0.51
N GLY A 45 -0.15 6.28 -1.57
CA GLY A 45 0.51 6.61 -2.85
C GLY A 45 1.54 7.74 -2.71
N VAL A 46 1.21 8.78 -1.93
CA VAL A 46 2.15 9.87 -1.58
C VAL A 46 3.34 9.33 -0.79
N GLY A 47 3.13 8.41 0.14
CA GLY A 47 4.22 7.73 0.86
C GLY A 47 5.17 6.99 -0.08
N ALA A 48 4.65 6.28 -1.09
CA ALA A 48 5.49 5.63 -2.11
C ALA A 48 6.29 6.67 -2.95
N LEU A 49 5.68 7.80 -3.33
CA LEU A 49 6.38 8.90 -4.01
C LEU A 49 7.48 9.48 -3.11
N GLY A 50 7.20 9.63 -1.82
CA GLY A 50 8.19 10.08 -0.83
C GLY A 50 9.39 9.14 -0.73
N ALA A 51 9.17 7.82 -0.78
CA ALA A 51 10.25 6.84 -0.78
C ALA A 51 11.17 6.95 -2.01
N ALA A 52 10.66 7.44 -3.16
CA ALA A 52 11.47 7.76 -4.32
C ALA A 52 12.31 9.03 -4.13
N ILE A 53 11.77 10.03 -3.41
CA ILE A 53 12.45 11.30 -3.13
C ILE A 53 13.54 11.13 -2.06
N PHE A 54 13.29 10.25 -1.08
CA PHE A 54 14.19 9.93 0.03
C PHE A 54 14.76 8.52 -0.10
N PRO A 55 15.65 8.24 -1.08
CA PRO A 55 16.22 6.90 -1.24
C PRO A 55 17.16 6.56 -0.10
N LEU A 56 17.25 5.27 0.22
CA LEU A 56 18.34 4.76 1.05
C LEU A 56 19.67 5.01 0.34
N ARG A 57 20.72 5.24 1.12
CA ARG A 57 22.10 5.45 0.64
C ARG A 57 23.03 4.39 1.19
N GLU A 58 24.13 4.18 0.50
CA GLU A 58 25.25 3.35 0.97
C GLU A 58 26.40 4.26 1.36
N ASP A 59 27.05 3.95 2.47
CA ASP A 59 28.29 4.61 2.87
C ASP A 59 29.51 4.02 2.13
N THR A 60 30.71 4.52 2.46
CA THR A 60 31.97 4.05 1.86
C THR A 60 32.32 2.60 2.24
N ALA A 61 31.73 2.05 3.29
CA ALA A 61 31.88 0.66 3.72
C ALA A 61 30.80 -0.27 3.12
N GLY A 62 29.87 0.26 2.31
CA GLY A 62 28.78 -0.49 1.70
C GLY A 62 27.59 -0.72 2.64
N VAL A 63 27.56 -0.01 3.78
CA VAL A 63 26.44 -0.11 4.73
C VAL A 63 25.29 0.80 4.27
N THR A 64 24.11 0.22 4.12
CA THR A 64 22.90 0.96 3.74
C THR A 64 22.34 1.72 4.95
N TYR A 65 22.05 3.00 4.78
CA TYR A 65 21.44 3.84 5.82
C TYR A 65 20.33 4.75 5.25
N ASP A 66 19.44 5.21 6.13
CA ASP A 66 18.40 6.21 5.80
C ASP A 66 18.93 7.61 6.13
N PRO A 67 19.20 8.48 5.15
CA PRO A 67 19.62 9.85 5.40
C PRO A 67 18.50 10.73 5.98
N GLY A 68 17.31 10.20 6.11
CA GLY A 68 16.10 10.85 6.64
C GLY A 68 14.97 10.84 5.63
N GLY A 69 13.79 10.44 6.09
CA GLY A 69 12.54 10.46 5.32
C GLY A 69 12.10 9.13 4.73
N HIS A 70 12.99 8.19 4.37
CA HIS A 70 12.60 6.91 3.80
C HIS A 70 11.74 6.07 4.77
N ALA A 71 12.17 5.96 6.01
CA ALA A 71 11.44 5.24 7.05
C ALA A 71 10.06 5.84 7.31
N VAL A 72 9.94 7.18 7.35
CA VAL A 72 8.67 7.89 7.57
C VAL A 72 7.72 7.68 6.38
N THR A 73 8.21 7.86 5.15
CA THR A 73 7.40 7.70 3.94
C THR A 73 7.02 6.25 3.70
N GLY A 74 7.90 5.30 4.01
CA GLY A 74 7.62 3.88 4.00
C GLY A 74 6.56 3.49 5.04
N ALA A 75 6.66 3.99 6.28
CA ALA A 75 5.64 3.78 7.31
C ALA A 75 4.29 4.35 6.88
N ALA A 76 4.27 5.57 6.33
CA ALA A 76 3.05 6.15 5.77
C ALA A 76 2.45 5.26 4.68
N PHE A 77 3.26 4.75 3.74
CA PHE A 77 2.80 3.82 2.71
C PHE A 77 2.14 2.58 3.29
N PHE A 78 2.82 1.86 4.18
CA PHE A 78 2.33 0.58 4.70
C PHE A 78 1.12 0.73 5.60
N LEU A 79 1.18 1.61 6.59
CA LEU A 79 0.10 1.78 7.57
C LEU A 79 -1.18 2.32 6.92
N THR A 80 -1.05 3.33 6.06
CA THR A 80 -2.25 3.89 5.42
C THR A 80 -2.81 3.00 4.31
N SER A 81 -1.99 2.15 3.65
CA SER A 81 -2.48 1.08 2.80
C SER A 81 -3.33 0.09 3.58
N ALA A 82 -2.81 -0.43 4.69
CA ALA A 82 -3.47 -1.45 5.50
C ALA A 82 -4.78 -0.93 6.10
N VAL A 83 -4.72 0.21 6.79
CA VAL A 83 -5.91 0.84 7.40
C VAL A 83 -6.90 1.27 6.33
N GLY A 84 -6.42 1.80 5.19
CA GLY A 84 -7.25 2.16 4.05
C GLY A 84 -8.06 0.98 3.50
N LEU A 85 -7.45 -0.21 3.35
CA LEU A 85 -8.14 -1.43 2.94
C LEU A 85 -9.17 -1.89 3.98
N VAL A 86 -8.85 -1.84 5.28
CA VAL A 86 -9.80 -2.15 6.37
C VAL A 86 -11.01 -1.22 6.35
N VAL A 87 -10.79 0.08 6.15
CA VAL A 87 -11.89 1.06 6.06
C VAL A 87 -12.71 0.87 4.79
N VAL A 88 -12.06 0.64 3.66
CA VAL A 88 -12.72 0.35 2.38
C VAL A 88 -13.59 -0.89 2.49
N SER A 89 -13.11 -1.98 3.10
CA SER A 89 -13.84 -3.25 3.22
C SER A 89 -15.20 -3.09 3.93
N ARG A 90 -15.26 -2.25 4.96
CA ARG A 90 -16.53 -1.95 5.67
C ARG A 90 -17.56 -1.30 4.77
N ARG A 91 -17.09 -0.50 3.81
CA ARG A 91 -17.97 0.12 2.82
C ARG A 91 -18.39 -0.88 1.74
N LEU A 92 -17.46 -1.71 1.25
CA LEU A 92 -17.75 -2.75 0.29
C LEU A 92 -18.83 -3.71 0.82
N ALA A 93 -18.78 -4.05 2.11
CA ALA A 93 -19.76 -4.93 2.76
C ALA A 93 -21.20 -4.40 2.71
N ARG A 94 -21.38 -3.07 2.59
CA ARG A 94 -22.69 -2.41 2.54
C ARG A 94 -23.22 -2.21 1.13
N ASP A 95 -22.41 -2.46 0.10
CA ASP A 95 -22.78 -2.29 -1.31
C ASP A 95 -22.97 -3.66 -1.97
N PRO A 96 -24.19 -4.02 -2.43
CA PRO A 96 -24.46 -5.32 -3.05
C PRO A 96 -23.54 -5.66 -4.23
N LYS A 97 -23.01 -4.65 -4.94
CA LYS A 97 -22.11 -4.82 -6.09
C LYS A 97 -20.68 -5.20 -5.68
N TRP A 98 -20.33 -5.04 -4.39
CA TRP A 98 -18.98 -5.19 -3.87
C TRP A 98 -18.87 -6.18 -2.70
N ARG A 99 -20.00 -6.57 -2.13
CA ARG A 99 -20.07 -7.34 -0.87
C ARG A 99 -19.32 -8.68 -0.94
N ASP A 100 -19.30 -9.31 -2.08
CA ASP A 100 -18.63 -10.59 -2.33
C ASP A 100 -17.09 -10.53 -2.13
N ILE A 101 -16.48 -9.37 -2.33
CA ILE A 101 -15.04 -9.18 -2.11
C ILE A 101 -14.69 -8.40 -0.83
N ALA A 102 -15.69 -8.04 -0.02
CA ALA A 102 -15.47 -7.25 1.19
C ALA A 102 -14.63 -8.00 2.24
N THR A 103 -14.93 -9.27 2.50
CA THR A 103 -14.20 -10.11 3.45
C THR A 103 -12.74 -10.33 3.00
N TYR A 104 -12.51 -10.59 1.72
CA TYR A 104 -11.17 -10.68 1.17
C TYR A 104 -10.38 -9.37 1.36
N THR A 105 -11.01 -8.21 1.08
CA THR A 105 -10.38 -6.90 1.27
C THR A 105 -10.06 -6.62 2.74
N LEU A 106 -10.96 -7.03 3.67
CA LEU A 106 -10.72 -6.94 5.11
C LEU A 106 -9.52 -7.80 5.52
N ALA A 107 -9.51 -9.07 5.11
CA ALA A 107 -8.43 -9.99 5.43
C ALA A 107 -7.07 -9.47 4.91
N ALA A 108 -7.02 -8.99 3.67
CA ALA A 108 -5.82 -8.38 3.10
C ALA A 108 -5.36 -7.15 3.91
N GLY A 109 -6.28 -6.27 4.31
CA GLY A 109 -5.98 -5.12 5.16
C GLY A 109 -5.44 -5.52 6.53
N MET A 110 -6.04 -6.52 7.18
CA MET A 110 -5.61 -7.03 8.50
C MET A 110 -4.23 -7.71 8.42
N VAL A 111 -4.00 -8.55 7.40
CA VAL A 111 -2.70 -9.18 7.18
C VAL A 111 -1.62 -8.13 6.88
N ALA A 112 -1.95 -7.13 6.05
CA ALA A 112 -1.03 -6.03 5.77
C ALA A 112 -0.71 -5.22 7.04
N LEU A 113 -1.69 -4.97 7.91
CA LEU A 113 -1.48 -4.25 9.17
C LEU A 113 -0.59 -5.06 10.12
N ALA A 114 -0.95 -6.31 10.35
CA ALA A 114 -0.17 -7.21 11.21
C ALA A 114 1.26 -7.40 10.67
N GLY A 115 1.41 -7.60 9.36
CA GLY A 115 2.72 -7.73 8.71
C GLY A 115 3.55 -6.45 8.79
N SER A 116 2.92 -5.26 8.67
CA SER A 116 3.62 -3.98 8.82
C SER A 116 4.12 -3.76 10.25
N ILE A 117 3.33 -4.14 11.25
CA ILE A 117 3.73 -4.07 12.66
C ILE A 117 4.86 -5.09 12.93
N ALA A 118 4.68 -6.34 12.50
CA ALA A 118 5.69 -7.38 12.65
C ALA A 118 7.02 -6.98 11.99
N MET A 119 6.97 -6.45 10.76
CA MET A 119 8.16 -5.93 10.08
C MET A 119 8.85 -4.84 10.90
N ARG A 120 8.09 -3.91 11.48
CA ARG A 120 8.65 -2.81 12.27
C ARG A 120 9.36 -3.30 13.55
N VAL A 121 8.88 -4.39 14.14
CA VAL A 121 9.44 -4.94 15.39
C VAL A 121 10.54 -5.96 15.10
N LEU A 122 10.34 -6.83 14.10
CA LEU A 122 11.17 -8.02 13.89
C LEU A 122 12.23 -7.88 12.79
N ALA A 123 12.14 -6.84 11.94
CA ALA A 123 13.02 -6.70 10.79
C ALA A 123 13.67 -5.32 10.64
N VAL A 124 13.08 -4.26 11.18
CA VAL A 124 13.65 -2.90 11.01
C VAL A 124 14.77 -2.56 11.99
N PRO A 125 14.71 -2.90 13.30
CA PRO A 125 15.82 -2.62 14.20
C PRO A 125 17.09 -3.42 13.82
N ASP A 126 18.26 -2.84 14.04
CA ASP A 126 19.56 -3.43 13.66
C ASP A 126 19.85 -4.75 14.38
N ASP A 127 19.34 -4.92 15.60
CA ASP A 127 19.43 -6.12 16.43
C ASP A 127 18.24 -7.09 16.23
N ALA A 128 17.33 -6.79 15.30
CA ALA A 128 16.15 -7.61 15.11
C ALA A 128 16.47 -8.94 14.40
N PRO A 129 15.77 -10.04 14.75
CA PRO A 129 16.09 -11.39 14.25
C PRO A 129 15.91 -11.55 12.73
N LEU A 130 15.17 -10.67 12.09
CA LEU A 130 14.93 -10.67 10.64
C LEU A 130 15.52 -9.44 9.94
N HIS A 131 16.48 -8.74 10.55
CA HIS A 131 17.07 -7.52 9.99
C HIS A 131 17.62 -7.74 8.58
N ASP A 132 18.42 -8.78 8.36
CA ASP A 132 18.99 -9.12 7.06
C ASP A 132 17.93 -9.45 5.99
N TRP A 133 16.72 -9.81 6.42
CA TRP A 133 15.59 -10.17 5.57
C TRP A 133 14.56 -9.05 5.42
N ALA A 134 14.79 -7.89 6.03
CA ALA A 134 13.81 -6.79 6.05
C ALA A 134 13.29 -6.43 4.66
N GLY A 135 14.19 -6.32 3.68
CA GLY A 135 13.81 -6.04 2.30
C GLY A 135 12.98 -7.14 1.63
N LEU A 136 13.22 -8.41 1.96
CA LEU A 136 12.42 -9.52 1.46
C LEU A 136 11.04 -9.55 2.10
N VAL A 137 10.96 -9.42 3.42
CA VAL A 137 9.69 -9.37 4.18
C VAL A 137 8.80 -8.26 3.62
N GLN A 138 9.38 -7.08 3.39
CA GLN A 138 8.67 -5.95 2.79
C GLN A 138 8.11 -6.27 1.40
N ARG A 139 8.91 -6.88 0.53
CA ARG A 139 8.49 -7.26 -0.83
C ARG A 139 7.40 -8.32 -0.81
N VAL A 140 7.51 -9.32 0.05
CA VAL A 140 6.48 -10.35 0.21
C VAL A 140 5.16 -9.72 0.63
N LEU A 141 5.15 -8.81 1.59
CA LEU A 141 3.94 -8.12 2.03
C LEU A 141 3.28 -7.32 0.89
N VAL A 142 4.09 -6.62 0.09
CA VAL A 142 3.58 -5.87 -1.06
C VAL A 142 3.06 -6.79 -2.15
N LEU A 143 3.85 -7.78 -2.58
CA LEU A 143 3.56 -8.60 -3.75
C LEU A 143 2.50 -9.68 -3.48
N ALA A 144 2.47 -10.26 -2.28
CA ALA A 144 1.54 -11.34 -1.94
C ALA A 144 0.23 -10.83 -1.31
N VAL A 145 0.18 -9.62 -0.75
CA VAL A 145 -1.00 -9.12 -0.05
C VAL A 145 -1.56 -7.86 -0.71
N LEU A 146 -0.76 -6.79 -0.77
CA LEU A 146 -1.28 -5.48 -1.22
C LEU A 146 -1.59 -5.45 -2.71
N PHE A 147 -0.74 -6.00 -3.57
CA PHE A 147 -0.94 -6.02 -5.01
C PHE A 147 -2.14 -6.86 -5.42
N PRO A 148 -2.26 -8.14 -5.01
CA PRO A 148 -3.41 -8.96 -5.38
C PRO A 148 -4.74 -8.33 -4.96
N CYS A 149 -4.80 -7.75 -3.75
CA CYS A 149 -6.00 -7.07 -3.28
C CYS A 149 -6.37 -5.87 -4.18
N ARG A 150 -5.39 -5.03 -4.54
CA ARG A 150 -5.63 -3.88 -5.44
C ARG A 150 -6.01 -4.32 -6.85
N ILE A 151 -5.43 -5.40 -7.37
CA ILE A 151 -5.81 -5.98 -8.66
C ILE A 151 -7.26 -6.43 -8.64
N VAL A 152 -7.68 -7.21 -7.65
CA VAL A 152 -9.06 -7.67 -7.50
C VAL A 152 -10.05 -6.51 -7.43
N LEU A 153 -9.75 -5.48 -6.63
CA LEU A 153 -10.56 -4.28 -6.52
C LEU A 153 -10.63 -3.51 -7.85
N SER A 154 -9.52 -3.40 -8.58
CA SER A 154 -9.46 -2.72 -9.88
C SER A 154 -10.26 -3.46 -10.95
N LEU A 155 -10.13 -4.78 -11.01
CA LEU A 155 -10.91 -5.62 -11.95
C LEU A 155 -12.40 -5.52 -11.66
N ARG A 156 -12.79 -5.52 -10.39
CA ARG A 156 -14.19 -5.32 -9.99
C ARG A 156 -14.70 -3.93 -10.39
N LEU A 157 -13.91 -2.90 -10.18
CA LEU A 157 -14.23 -1.53 -10.59
C LEU A 157 -14.46 -1.45 -12.10
N LEU A 158 -13.57 -2.04 -12.91
CA LEU A 158 -13.72 -2.10 -14.36
C LEU A 158 -14.99 -2.83 -14.80
N LYS A 159 -15.31 -3.97 -14.17
CA LYS A 159 -16.54 -4.73 -14.45
C LYS A 159 -17.79 -3.89 -14.19
N ILE A 160 -17.84 -3.19 -13.06
CA ILE A 160 -18.99 -2.37 -12.66
C ILE A 160 -19.15 -1.14 -13.58
N THR A 161 -18.04 -0.53 -13.99
CA THR A 161 -18.07 0.67 -14.87
C THR A 161 -18.46 0.32 -16.29
N ARG A 162 -18.04 -0.83 -16.82
CA ARG A 162 -18.46 -1.33 -18.15
C ARG A 162 -19.96 -1.67 -18.20
N ALA A 163 -20.51 -2.21 -17.14
CA ALA A 163 -21.95 -2.53 -17.07
C ALA A 163 -22.88 -1.30 -16.98
N ARG A 164 -22.32 -0.10 -16.81
CA ARG A 164 -23.06 1.17 -16.78
C ARG A 164 -23.09 1.92 -18.12
N ARG A 165 -22.27 1.47 -19.06
CA ARG A 165 -22.26 1.98 -20.45
C ARG A 165 -23.16 1.16 -21.35
#